data_ff0ef10eeab6d873c7ec1bf1efdb8145
#
_entry.id   ff0ef10eeab6d873c7ec1bf1efdb8145
#
_cell.length_a   1.000
_cell.length_b   1.000
_cell.length_c   1.000
_cell.angle_alpha   90.00
_cell.angle_beta   90.00
_cell.angle_gamma   90.00
#
_symmetry.space_group_name_H-M   'P 1'
#
loop_
_entity.id
_entity.type
_entity.pdbx_description
1 polymer ?
#
loop_
_entity_poly.entity_id
_entity_poly.type
_entity_poly.pdbx_seq_one_letter_code
_entity_poly.pdbx_strand_id
1 'polypeptide(L)'
;GNRIVIDGLSKLTTYTVFAVACNDKGDFGTLQSVKFTTEATDPTMYAWEQSRGGILSFSDLVLCYGGSSHRTPYRWDKQRFAPFVTYTDKQGKEHWLFDSFLAIEFQVTSSIDSKPYSYMVGLKLTSAAKPQWQELIDYWFDKDNGINALEEAVKEAAQRMGTPPSKRKVVMIMPDPIIYREYADESASTVYWGELNGRTMNFANAQDRTAVYKWYIDQVRKKFNETNYQYVELAGFYIISEDLTTPSYGWNNELKRSDEIIPPIAEYLNSLNECLCWIPYNRASGYNKWTDFGINYAYMQPNHFWDDKNEHPLPRFFSDIKANNLAMEFEFDEALLEGKPNCDVYKKRFREYMSNAKSEGIYGKQPLSYYHGTNGFYDLWASPAEKDKELYHEFCQFVTGNPLRK
;
A
#
# COMPACT_ATOMS: atom_id res chain seq x y z
N GLY A 1 12.81 -26.64 23.25
CA GLY A 1 13.58 -26.93 22.03
C GLY A 1 13.65 -25.69 21.18
N ASN A 2 14.74 -25.44 20.50
CA ASN A 2 14.92 -24.29 19.61
C ASN A 2 14.04 -24.50 18.36
N ARG A 3 13.23 -23.53 18.04
CA ARG A 3 12.41 -23.51 16.84
C ARG A 3 13.02 -22.51 15.86
N ILE A 4 13.26 -22.96 14.63
CA ILE A 4 13.68 -22.10 13.53
C ILE A 4 12.49 -22.04 12.57
N VAL A 5 12.07 -20.83 12.20
CA VAL A 5 11.05 -20.61 11.17
C VAL A 5 11.79 -20.23 9.89
N ILE A 6 11.47 -20.90 8.80
CA ILE A 6 11.96 -20.58 7.46
C ILE A 6 10.75 -20.11 6.67
N ASP A 7 10.73 -18.87 6.25
CA ASP A 7 9.69 -18.25 5.45
C ASP A 7 10.21 -17.86 4.06
N GLY A 8 9.36 -17.27 3.21
CA GLY A 8 9.73 -16.87 1.85
C GLY A 8 9.92 -18.04 0.87
N LEU A 9 9.40 -19.22 1.17
CA LEU A 9 9.52 -20.39 0.29
C LEU A 9 8.48 -20.34 -0.85
N SER A 10 8.91 -20.64 -2.08
CA SER A 10 8.03 -20.75 -3.25
C SER A 10 7.11 -21.96 -3.14
N LYS A 11 5.89 -21.85 -3.68
CA LYS A 11 4.89 -22.95 -3.72
C LYS A 11 5.36 -24.11 -4.56
N LEU A 12 4.83 -25.31 -4.28
CA LEU A 12 5.09 -26.55 -5.07
C LEU A 12 6.58 -26.77 -5.36
N THR A 13 7.44 -26.22 -4.52
CA THR A 13 8.89 -26.26 -4.70
C THR A 13 9.50 -27.19 -3.68
N THR A 14 10.38 -28.06 -4.14
CA THR A 14 11.11 -28.97 -3.27
C THR A 14 12.36 -28.30 -2.72
N TYR A 15 12.45 -28.24 -1.40
CA TYR A 15 13.58 -27.70 -0.65
C TYR A 15 14.31 -28.81 0.13
N THR A 16 15.59 -28.62 0.32
CA THR A 16 16.37 -29.39 1.28
C THR A 16 16.94 -28.42 2.32
N VAL A 17 16.50 -28.56 3.56
CA VAL A 17 17.04 -27.80 4.67
C VAL A 17 18.16 -28.60 5.32
N PHE A 18 19.28 -27.96 5.53
CA PHE A 18 20.42 -28.51 6.23
C PHE A 18 20.56 -27.82 7.59
N ALA A 19 20.77 -28.56 8.65
CA ALA A 19 21.01 -28.04 9.98
C ALA A 19 22.21 -28.74 10.62
N VAL A 20 23.00 -27.93 11.30
CA VAL A 20 24.13 -28.43 12.09
C VAL A 20 24.16 -27.71 13.45
N ALA A 21 24.31 -28.46 14.51
CA ALA A 21 24.51 -27.84 15.83
C ALA A 21 25.93 -27.34 15.93
N CYS A 22 26.12 -26.16 16.55
CA CYS A 22 27.43 -25.62 16.89
C CYS A 22 27.49 -25.42 18.42
N ASN A 23 28.57 -25.85 19.06
CA ASN A 23 28.77 -25.60 20.47
C ASN A 23 29.43 -24.21 20.72
N ASP A 24 29.52 -23.81 21.96
CA ASP A 24 30.10 -22.51 22.37
C ASP A 24 31.58 -22.35 22.00
N LYS A 25 32.27 -23.44 21.61
CA LYS A 25 33.68 -23.44 21.17
C LYS A 25 33.81 -23.36 19.65
N GLY A 26 32.69 -23.37 18.93
CA GLY A 26 32.65 -23.33 17.46
C GLY A 26 32.79 -24.72 16.80
N ASP A 27 32.71 -25.82 17.54
CA ASP A 27 32.75 -27.16 16.97
C ASP A 27 31.35 -27.50 16.41
N PHE A 28 31.31 -28.07 15.21
CA PHE A 28 30.10 -28.50 14.55
C PHE A 28 29.77 -29.95 14.82
N GLY A 29 28.50 -30.22 15.10
CA GLY A 29 27.96 -31.57 15.21
C GLY A 29 27.72 -32.22 13.86
N THR A 30 26.97 -33.32 13.85
CA THR A 30 26.59 -34.01 12.61
C THR A 30 25.58 -33.20 11.81
N LEU A 31 25.85 -33.01 10.51
CA LEU A 31 24.94 -32.37 9.59
C LEU A 31 23.66 -33.21 9.45
N GLN A 32 22.53 -32.60 9.70
CA GLN A 32 21.21 -33.19 9.46
C GLN A 32 20.58 -32.51 8.24
N SER A 33 19.76 -33.23 7.50
CA SER A 33 18.99 -32.65 6.39
C SER A 33 17.58 -33.22 6.36
N VAL A 34 16.64 -32.39 5.94
CA VAL A 34 15.26 -32.76 5.63
C VAL A 34 14.89 -32.21 4.28
N LYS A 35 14.27 -33.06 3.46
CA LYS A 35 13.72 -32.69 2.16
C LYS A 35 12.20 -32.64 2.28
N PHE A 36 11.61 -31.56 1.80
CA PHE A 36 10.16 -31.40 1.76
C PHE A 36 9.76 -30.61 0.50
N THR A 37 8.52 -30.76 0.09
CA THR A 37 7.93 -29.96 -0.99
C THR A 37 6.87 -29.06 -0.35
N THR A 38 6.93 -27.76 -0.65
CA THR A 38 5.89 -26.83 -0.21
C THR A 38 4.57 -27.17 -0.88
N GLU A 39 3.49 -27.11 -0.13
CA GLU A 39 2.17 -27.41 -0.61
C GLU A 39 1.68 -26.38 -1.63
N ALA A 40 0.72 -26.78 -2.48
CA ALA A 40 -0.10 -25.83 -3.21
C ALA A 40 -0.86 -24.98 -2.20
N THR A 41 -0.95 -23.67 -2.46
CA THR A 41 -1.76 -22.81 -1.61
C THR A 41 -3.21 -23.24 -1.64
N ASP A 42 -3.86 -23.14 -0.48
CA ASP A 42 -5.31 -23.30 -0.39
C ASP A 42 -5.97 -22.25 -1.30
N PRO A 43 -6.76 -22.64 -2.32
CA PRO A 43 -7.40 -21.71 -3.22
C PRO A 43 -8.42 -20.78 -2.51
N THR A 44 -8.78 -21.10 -1.27
CA THR A 44 -9.63 -20.24 -0.43
C THR A 44 -8.86 -19.17 0.34
N MET A 45 -7.53 -19.27 0.42
CA MET A 45 -6.68 -18.26 1.03
C MET A 45 -6.42 -17.11 0.07
N TYR A 46 -6.40 -15.89 0.62
CA TYR A 46 -6.00 -14.70 -0.15
C TYR A 46 -4.52 -14.76 -0.53
N ALA A 47 -4.15 -14.12 -1.63
CA ALA A 47 -2.77 -14.15 -2.12
C ALA A 47 -1.77 -13.64 -1.08
N TRP A 48 -2.13 -12.65 -0.26
CA TRP A 48 -1.29 -12.15 0.83
C TRP A 48 -1.05 -13.20 1.92
N GLU A 49 -2.06 -14.02 2.28
CA GLU A 49 -1.87 -15.15 3.19
C GLU A 49 -0.97 -16.21 2.56
N GLN A 50 -1.21 -16.48 1.28
CA GLN A 50 -0.46 -17.48 0.54
C GLN A 50 1.02 -17.13 0.45
N SER A 51 1.35 -15.87 0.14
CA SER A 51 2.74 -15.43 -0.02
C SER A 51 3.52 -15.42 1.30
N ARG A 52 2.82 -15.33 2.43
CA ARG A 52 3.43 -15.24 3.77
C ARG A 52 3.14 -16.46 4.65
N GLY A 53 2.85 -17.59 4.05
CA GLY A 53 2.57 -18.83 4.80
C GLY A 53 1.36 -18.73 5.74
N GLY A 54 0.34 -17.98 5.38
CA GLY A 54 -0.86 -17.74 6.17
C GLY A 54 -0.73 -16.64 7.23
N ILE A 55 0.33 -15.82 7.21
CA ILE A 55 0.55 -14.74 8.17
C ILE A 55 0.15 -13.40 7.55
N LEU A 56 -0.91 -12.79 8.09
CA LEU A 56 -1.31 -11.42 7.77
C LEU A 56 -0.31 -10.42 8.38
N SER A 57 0.26 -9.56 7.53
CA SER A 57 1.19 -8.52 7.99
C SER A 57 0.48 -7.32 8.61
N PHE A 58 -0.67 -6.93 8.06
CA PHE A 58 -1.50 -5.81 8.51
C PHE A 58 -2.95 -6.02 8.06
N SER A 59 -3.90 -5.37 8.72
CA SER A 59 -5.33 -5.54 8.47
C SER A 59 -6.03 -4.29 7.95
N ASP A 60 -5.51 -3.10 8.26
CA ASP A 60 -6.18 -1.83 7.99
C ASP A 60 -5.18 -0.81 7.40
N LEU A 61 -5.14 -0.70 6.05
CA LEU A 61 -4.22 0.15 5.31
C LEU A 61 -4.87 1.52 5.01
N VAL A 62 -4.42 2.58 5.68
CA VAL A 62 -4.88 3.94 5.38
C VAL A 62 -3.96 4.64 4.39
N LEU A 63 -4.55 5.34 3.40
CA LEU A 63 -3.81 6.07 2.38
C LEU A 63 -3.40 7.45 2.88
N CYS A 64 -2.11 7.76 2.81
CA CYS A 64 -1.53 9.02 3.22
C CYS A 64 -0.95 9.75 2.01
N TYR A 65 -1.72 10.66 1.42
CA TYR A 65 -1.27 11.49 0.30
C TYR A 65 -0.35 12.59 0.79
N GLY A 66 0.86 12.64 0.25
CA GLY A 66 1.89 13.58 0.66
C GLY A 66 2.45 14.41 -0.50
N GLY A 67 3.58 15.07 -0.22
CA GLY A 67 4.31 15.83 -1.22
C GLY A 67 3.72 17.19 -1.54
N SER A 68 3.95 17.65 -2.75
CA SER A 68 3.46 18.92 -3.27
C SER A 68 2.26 18.76 -4.21
N SER A 69 1.54 17.66 -4.06
CA SER A 69 0.34 17.39 -4.82
C SER A 69 -0.74 18.45 -4.58
N HIS A 70 -1.58 18.67 -5.58
CA HIS A 70 -2.79 19.47 -5.46
C HIS A 70 -3.82 18.87 -4.48
N ARG A 71 -3.71 17.57 -4.18
CA ARG A 71 -4.60 16.86 -3.24
C ARG A 71 -4.25 17.13 -1.79
N THR A 72 -2.95 17.23 -1.47
CA THR A 72 -2.48 17.32 -0.09
C THR A 72 -1.41 18.40 0.05
N PRO A 73 -1.80 19.66 0.28
CA PRO A 73 -0.84 20.73 0.52
C PRO A 73 -0.20 20.66 1.90
N TYR A 74 -0.51 19.63 2.70
CA TYR A 74 -0.09 19.48 4.08
C TYR A 74 1.12 18.58 4.22
N ARG A 75 1.94 18.88 5.20
CA ARG A 75 2.95 17.95 5.69
C ARG A 75 2.28 16.87 6.54
N TRP A 76 2.82 15.67 6.48
CA TRP A 76 2.47 14.58 7.38
C TRP A 76 3.35 14.65 8.63
N ASP A 77 3.13 15.67 9.46
CA ASP A 77 3.80 15.81 10.73
C ASP A 77 3.16 14.93 11.83
N LYS A 78 3.78 14.92 12.99
CA LYS A 78 3.31 14.13 14.14
C LYS A 78 1.88 14.47 14.55
N GLN A 79 1.48 15.73 14.51
CA GLN A 79 0.14 16.16 14.92
C GLN A 79 -0.91 15.66 13.94
N ARG A 80 -0.59 15.68 12.64
CA ARG A 80 -1.47 15.16 11.61
C ARG A 80 -1.63 13.63 11.70
N PHE A 81 -0.58 12.90 12.03
CA PHE A 81 -0.67 11.44 12.22
C PHE A 81 -1.44 11.05 13.50
N ALA A 82 -1.49 11.89 14.52
CA ALA A 82 -2.08 11.51 15.81
C ALA A 82 -3.49 10.88 15.70
N PRO A 83 -4.48 11.47 14.99
CA PRO A 83 -5.82 10.89 14.87
C PRO A 83 -5.87 9.62 14.00
N PHE A 84 -4.83 9.32 13.22
CA PHE A 84 -4.72 8.06 12.46
C PHE A 84 -4.07 6.95 13.28
N VAL A 85 -3.26 7.31 14.26
CA VAL A 85 -2.57 6.36 15.15
C VAL A 85 -3.49 5.88 16.26
N THR A 86 -4.27 6.79 16.86
CA THR A 86 -5.17 6.46 17.98
C THR A 86 -6.57 7.03 17.81
N TYR A 87 -7.51 6.40 18.49
CA TYR A 87 -8.91 6.78 18.58
C TYR A 87 -9.35 6.79 20.03
N THR A 88 -9.96 7.87 20.49
CA THR A 88 -10.59 7.94 21.82
C THR A 88 -12.09 7.70 21.69
N ASP A 89 -12.60 6.67 22.33
CA ASP A 89 -14.03 6.32 22.29
C ASP A 89 -14.91 7.28 23.16
N LYS A 90 -16.24 7.11 23.07
CA LYS A 90 -17.19 7.96 23.82
C LYS A 90 -17.07 7.82 25.34
N GLN A 91 -16.38 6.81 25.84
CA GLN A 91 -16.09 6.57 27.25
C GLN A 91 -14.74 7.18 27.68
N GLY A 92 -14.02 7.80 26.75
CA GLY A 92 -12.69 8.39 27.00
C GLY A 92 -11.56 7.38 26.99
N LYS A 93 -11.79 6.14 26.56
CA LYS A 93 -10.75 5.13 26.41
C LYS A 93 -10.06 5.28 25.06
N GLU A 94 -8.72 5.29 25.08
CA GLU A 94 -7.88 5.36 23.88
C GLU A 94 -7.62 3.96 23.31
N HIS A 95 -7.69 3.82 21.98
CA HIS A 95 -7.49 2.60 21.22
C HIS A 95 -6.50 2.85 20.09
N TRP A 96 -5.66 1.87 19.77
CA TRP A 96 -4.85 1.89 18.54
C TRP A 96 -5.77 1.87 17.32
N LEU A 97 -5.60 2.80 16.38
CA LEU A 97 -6.48 2.89 15.21
C LEU A 97 -5.87 2.15 14.01
N PHE A 98 -5.32 2.77 13.01
CA PHE A 98 -4.80 2.05 11.83
C PHE A 98 -3.51 1.29 12.17
N ASP A 99 -3.34 0.11 11.61
CA ASP A 99 -2.13 -0.71 11.78
C ASP A 99 -1.14 -0.55 10.63
N SER A 100 -1.56 0.03 9.50
CA SER A 100 -0.71 0.24 8.33
C SER A 100 -1.04 1.54 7.58
N PHE A 101 0.01 2.09 6.93
CA PHE A 101 0.01 3.41 6.32
C PHE A 101 0.63 3.32 4.92
N LEU A 102 -0.13 3.71 3.88
CA LEU A 102 0.38 3.81 2.52
C LEU A 102 0.88 5.23 2.26
N ALA A 103 2.19 5.38 2.14
CA ALA A 103 2.83 6.63 1.75
C ALA A 103 2.73 6.80 0.23
N ILE A 104 1.87 7.72 -0.23
CA ILE A 104 1.50 7.85 -1.64
C ILE A 104 1.59 9.29 -2.14
N GLU A 105 1.96 9.47 -3.41
CA GLU A 105 1.95 10.74 -4.14
C GLU A 105 1.91 10.51 -5.65
N PHE A 106 1.17 11.33 -6.39
CA PHE A 106 1.01 11.18 -7.84
C PHE A 106 1.92 12.08 -8.66
N GLN A 107 2.30 13.23 -8.12
CA GLN A 107 3.08 14.24 -8.81
C GLN A 107 3.92 15.05 -7.83
N VAL A 108 4.90 15.76 -8.34
CA VAL A 108 5.72 16.68 -7.57
C VAL A 108 5.94 17.97 -8.36
N THR A 109 5.97 19.11 -7.66
CA THR A 109 6.67 20.30 -8.17
C THR A 109 8.09 20.21 -7.64
N SER A 110 9.03 19.86 -8.54
CA SER A 110 10.40 19.57 -8.14
C SER A 110 11.09 20.81 -7.54
N SER A 111 11.79 20.61 -6.44
CA SER A 111 12.61 21.65 -5.79
C SER A 111 13.86 22.02 -6.63
N ILE A 112 14.23 21.20 -7.61
CA ILE A 112 15.42 21.36 -8.43
C ILE A 112 15.22 22.43 -9.49
N ASP A 113 14.05 22.44 -10.15
CA ASP A 113 13.79 23.33 -11.29
C ASP A 113 12.41 24.00 -11.27
N SER A 114 11.64 23.80 -10.20
CA SER A 114 10.29 24.33 -9.99
C SER A 114 9.27 23.92 -11.05
N LYS A 115 9.47 22.75 -11.71
CA LYS A 115 8.54 22.20 -12.70
C LYS A 115 7.72 21.06 -12.13
N PRO A 116 6.50 20.84 -12.66
CA PRO A 116 5.69 19.71 -12.30
C PRO A 116 6.14 18.43 -13.02
N TYR A 117 6.22 17.33 -12.26
CA TYR A 117 6.54 16.00 -12.76
C TYR A 117 5.52 14.98 -12.27
N SER A 118 5.28 13.97 -13.10
CA SER A 118 4.35 12.88 -12.79
C SER A 118 5.10 11.63 -12.33
N TYR A 119 4.58 11.03 -11.25
CA TYR A 119 4.95 9.69 -10.80
C TYR A 119 4.08 8.59 -11.40
N MET A 120 2.98 8.92 -12.07
CA MET A 120 2.07 7.93 -12.64
C MET A 120 1.68 8.29 -14.08
N VAL A 121 1.33 7.27 -14.85
CA VAL A 121 0.71 7.43 -16.17
C VAL A 121 -0.66 8.08 -16.03
N GLY A 122 -1.01 8.99 -16.92
CA GLY A 122 -2.35 9.58 -16.99
C GLY A 122 -2.45 11.05 -16.59
N LEU A 123 -1.47 11.62 -15.90
CA LEU A 123 -1.54 13.02 -15.44
C LEU A 123 -1.16 14.06 -16.50
N LYS A 124 -0.68 13.64 -17.69
CA LYS A 124 -0.27 14.56 -18.78
C LYS A 124 0.82 15.57 -18.37
N LEU A 125 1.71 15.15 -17.51
CA LEU A 125 2.89 15.90 -17.08
C LEU A 125 4.16 15.24 -17.60
N THR A 126 5.27 15.96 -17.56
CA THR A 126 6.60 15.37 -17.77
C THR A 126 6.84 14.25 -16.79
N SER A 127 7.29 13.10 -17.28
CA SER A 127 7.56 11.94 -16.45
C SER A 127 8.70 12.17 -15.48
N ALA A 128 8.53 11.79 -14.22
CA ALA A 128 9.57 11.92 -13.21
C ALA A 128 10.80 11.08 -13.56
N ALA A 129 11.97 11.68 -13.35
CA ALA A 129 13.27 11.06 -13.53
C ALA A 129 13.90 10.70 -12.17
N LYS A 130 15.12 10.16 -12.19
CA LYS A 130 15.82 9.75 -10.97
C LYS A 130 15.90 10.83 -9.89
N PRO A 131 16.17 12.12 -10.19
CA PRO A 131 16.17 13.16 -9.18
C PRO A 131 14.83 13.31 -8.47
N GLN A 132 13.70 13.28 -9.21
CA GLN A 132 12.36 13.39 -8.63
C GLN A 132 11.97 12.12 -7.84
N TRP A 133 12.42 10.95 -8.25
CA TRP A 133 12.23 9.72 -7.46
C TRP A 133 13.00 9.79 -6.14
N GLN A 134 14.18 10.43 -6.16
CA GLN A 134 14.93 10.70 -4.93
C GLN A 134 14.21 11.74 -4.04
N GLU A 135 13.66 12.82 -4.63
CA GLU A 135 12.87 13.81 -3.90
C GLU A 135 11.67 13.18 -3.18
N LEU A 136 11.01 12.18 -3.81
CA LEU A 136 9.90 11.45 -3.18
C LEU A 136 10.36 10.66 -1.95
N ILE A 137 11.51 9.99 -2.05
CA ILE A 137 12.11 9.29 -0.91
C ILE A 137 12.44 10.30 0.20
N ASP A 138 13.16 11.37 -0.14
CA ASP A 138 13.61 12.36 0.82
C ASP A 138 12.45 13.09 1.51
N TYR A 139 11.34 13.33 0.80
CA TYR A 139 10.11 13.85 1.38
C TYR A 139 9.54 12.94 2.47
N TRP A 140 9.42 11.63 2.19
CA TRP A 140 8.85 10.68 3.16
C TRP A 140 9.77 10.39 4.35
N PHE A 141 11.07 10.64 4.21
CA PHE A 141 12.07 10.46 5.28
C PHE A 141 12.61 11.80 5.83
N ASP A 142 11.96 12.93 5.54
CA ASP A 142 12.29 14.21 6.17
C ASP A 142 12.14 14.12 7.69
N LYS A 143 12.97 14.90 8.42
CA LYS A 143 13.08 14.81 9.88
C LYS A 143 11.75 14.97 10.63
N ASP A 144 10.90 15.88 10.18
CA ASP A 144 9.66 16.25 10.86
C ASP A 144 8.42 15.93 10.00
N ASN A 145 8.55 14.98 9.06
CA ASN A 145 7.50 14.62 8.11
C ASN A 145 7.52 13.13 7.81
N GLY A 146 6.41 12.60 7.32
CA GLY A 146 6.31 11.23 6.83
C GLY A 146 6.65 10.19 7.89
N ILE A 147 7.56 9.28 7.59
CA ILE A 147 7.84 8.10 8.41
C ILE A 147 8.46 8.46 9.76
N ASN A 148 9.34 9.47 9.81
CA ASN A 148 9.90 9.96 11.07
C ASN A 148 8.81 10.57 11.98
N ALA A 149 7.87 11.32 11.41
CA ALA A 149 6.75 11.89 12.15
C ALA A 149 5.75 10.80 12.61
N LEU A 150 5.53 9.77 11.80
CA LEU A 150 4.72 8.60 12.19
C LEU A 150 5.35 7.86 13.37
N GLU A 151 6.66 7.61 13.33
CA GLU A 151 7.40 6.98 14.46
C GLU A 151 7.19 7.76 15.75
N GLU A 152 7.35 9.09 15.72
CA GLU A 152 7.17 9.94 16.90
C GLU A 152 5.69 10.01 17.35
N ALA A 153 4.71 9.96 16.44
CA ALA A 153 3.30 9.88 16.81
C ALA A 153 2.96 8.55 17.53
N VAL A 154 3.47 7.43 17.02
CA VAL A 154 3.26 6.12 17.64
C VAL A 154 3.98 6.04 18.99
N LYS A 155 5.19 6.55 19.09
CA LYS A 155 5.97 6.62 20.33
C LYS A 155 5.25 7.42 21.41
N GLU A 156 4.70 8.58 21.07
CA GLU A 156 3.91 9.40 22.00
C GLU A 156 2.64 8.69 22.47
N ALA A 157 1.94 8.01 21.56
CA ALA A 157 0.80 7.18 21.90
C ALA A 157 1.21 6.00 22.81
N ALA A 158 2.34 5.37 22.54
CA ALA A 158 2.86 4.26 23.35
C ALA A 158 3.22 4.68 24.78
N GLN A 159 3.60 5.93 25.01
CA GLN A 159 3.82 6.45 26.36
C GLN A 159 2.52 6.54 27.18
N ARG A 160 1.36 6.71 26.52
CA ARG A 160 0.06 6.78 27.18
C ARG A 160 -0.61 5.41 27.31
N MET A 161 -0.51 4.59 26.28
CA MET A 161 -1.27 3.35 26.11
C MET A 161 -0.48 2.07 26.34
N GLY A 162 0.85 2.17 26.46
CA GLY A 162 1.76 1.03 26.34
C GLY A 162 2.12 0.69 24.88
N THR A 163 3.04 -0.22 24.68
CA THR A 163 3.52 -0.63 23.36
C THR A 163 2.36 -1.15 22.49
N PRO A 164 2.27 -0.75 21.21
CA PRO A 164 1.27 -1.28 20.30
C PRO A 164 1.44 -2.80 20.11
N PRO A 165 0.37 -3.55 19.78
CA PRO A 165 0.44 -5.00 19.58
C PRO A 165 1.47 -5.44 18.55
N SER A 166 1.69 -4.62 17.53
CA SER A 166 2.74 -4.79 16.51
C SER A 166 3.27 -3.44 16.06
N LYS A 167 4.47 -3.38 15.46
CA LYS A 167 4.94 -2.18 14.78
C LYS A 167 3.94 -1.77 13.71
N ARG A 168 3.74 -0.46 13.53
CA ARG A 168 2.91 0.07 12.45
C ARG A 168 3.62 -0.18 11.13
N LYS A 169 2.87 -0.74 10.19
CA LYS A 169 3.41 -1.13 8.89
C LYS A 169 3.38 0.06 7.93
N VAL A 170 4.44 0.21 7.17
CA VAL A 170 4.52 1.22 6.12
C VAL A 170 4.60 0.52 4.76
N VAL A 171 3.71 0.92 3.86
CA VAL A 171 3.75 0.56 2.45
C VAL A 171 4.16 1.79 1.67
N MET A 172 5.19 1.68 0.84
CA MET A 172 5.71 2.80 0.04
C MET A 172 5.23 2.73 -1.40
N ILE A 173 4.83 3.86 -1.94
CA ILE A 173 4.54 3.97 -3.36
C ILE A 173 5.77 3.64 -4.20
N MET A 174 5.55 3.02 -5.36
CA MET A 174 6.53 2.94 -6.45
C MET A 174 6.06 3.81 -7.61
N PRO A 175 6.84 4.84 -8.01
CA PRO A 175 6.51 5.61 -9.20
C PRO A 175 6.48 4.74 -10.46
N ASP A 176 5.58 5.03 -11.40
CA ASP A 176 5.56 4.33 -12.69
C ASP A 176 6.84 4.62 -13.50
N PRO A 177 7.54 3.62 -14.04
CA PRO A 177 8.65 3.81 -14.96
C PRO A 177 8.09 4.05 -16.38
N ILE A 178 7.54 5.25 -16.59
CA ILE A 178 6.88 5.67 -17.82
C ILE A 178 7.88 5.66 -18.96
N ILE A 179 7.54 5.04 -20.11
CA ILE A 179 8.48 4.78 -21.20
C ILE A 179 8.98 6.08 -21.85
N TYR A 180 8.10 7.06 -22.03
CA TYR A 180 8.43 8.33 -22.68
C TYR A 180 8.54 9.46 -21.66
N ARG A 181 9.48 10.37 -21.88
CA ARG A 181 9.69 11.54 -21.05
C ARG A 181 8.47 12.46 -21.03
N GLU A 182 7.89 12.73 -22.17
CA GLU A 182 6.67 13.52 -22.31
C GLU A 182 5.49 12.59 -22.43
N TYR A 183 4.45 12.87 -21.64
CA TYR A 183 3.26 12.03 -21.58
C TYR A 183 2.62 11.87 -22.97
N ALA A 184 2.38 10.62 -23.37
CA ALA A 184 1.75 10.23 -24.62
C ALA A 184 2.44 10.75 -25.90
N ASP A 185 3.67 11.23 -25.82
CA ASP A 185 4.49 11.56 -26.97
C ASP A 185 5.47 10.42 -27.27
N GLU A 186 5.08 9.53 -28.18
CA GLU A 186 5.89 8.36 -28.58
C GLU A 186 7.24 8.74 -29.23
N SER A 187 7.41 10.01 -29.67
CA SER A 187 8.67 10.53 -30.19
C SER A 187 9.61 11.02 -29.09
N ALA A 188 9.14 11.14 -27.85
CA ALA A 188 9.96 11.60 -26.74
C ALA A 188 11.03 10.57 -26.35
N SER A 189 12.08 11.06 -25.69
CA SER A 189 13.22 10.22 -25.27
C SER A 189 12.78 9.16 -24.25
N THR A 190 13.26 7.92 -24.43
CA THR A 190 13.16 6.82 -23.47
C THR A 190 14.39 6.70 -22.55
N VAL A 191 15.41 7.55 -22.74
CA VAL A 191 16.69 7.55 -22.01
C VAL A 191 16.85 8.78 -21.10
N TYR A 192 15.76 9.30 -20.59
CA TYR A 192 15.71 10.55 -19.81
C TYR A 192 15.84 10.35 -18.31
N TRP A 193 15.59 9.14 -17.81
CA TRP A 193 15.43 8.92 -16.36
C TRP A 193 16.73 9.12 -15.57
N GLY A 194 17.86 8.69 -16.12
CA GLY A 194 19.15 8.81 -15.49
C GLY A 194 20.01 7.55 -15.62
N GLU A 195 21.02 7.45 -14.75
CA GLU A 195 22.01 6.39 -14.81
C GLU A 195 22.00 5.51 -13.56
N LEU A 196 22.25 4.20 -13.75
CA LEU A 196 22.59 3.24 -12.71
C LEU A 196 23.91 2.56 -13.07
N ASN A 197 24.86 2.56 -12.14
CA ASN A 197 26.17 1.90 -12.29
C ASN A 197 26.91 2.32 -13.57
N GLY A 198 26.86 3.60 -13.93
CA GLY A 198 27.51 4.15 -15.11
C GLY A 198 26.82 3.83 -16.44
N ARG A 199 25.61 3.26 -16.43
CA ARG A 199 24.81 2.97 -17.61
C ARG A 199 23.52 3.78 -17.60
N THR A 200 23.26 4.49 -18.69
CA THR A 200 22.00 5.21 -18.89
C THR A 200 20.85 4.22 -19.06
N MET A 201 19.77 4.43 -18.30
CA MET A 201 18.56 3.63 -18.37
C MET A 201 17.73 3.99 -19.58
N ASN A 202 17.32 2.98 -20.34
CA ASN A 202 16.44 3.13 -21.50
C ASN A 202 15.10 2.42 -21.19
N PHE A 203 14.05 3.19 -20.98
CA PHE A 203 12.73 2.65 -20.60
C PHE A 203 11.99 1.93 -21.75
N ALA A 204 12.51 1.92 -22.98
CA ALA A 204 12.05 0.97 -23.98
C ALA A 204 12.34 -0.49 -23.57
N ASN A 205 13.32 -0.72 -22.68
CA ASN A 205 13.72 -2.04 -22.20
C ASN A 205 13.08 -2.36 -20.84
N ALA A 206 12.37 -3.49 -20.74
CA ALA A 206 11.76 -3.94 -19.50
C ALA A 206 12.79 -4.19 -18.38
N GLN A 207 13.99 -4.67 -18.74
CA GLN A 207 15.09 -4.88 -17.79
C GLN A 207 15.55 -3.58 -17.14
N ASP A 208 15.57 -2.47 -17.88
CA ASP A 208 15.98 -1.17 -17.33
C ASP A 208 14.91 -0.62 -16.40
N ARG A 209 13.63 -0.76 -16.73
CA ARG A 209 12.52 -0.40 -15.82
C ARG A 209 12.53 -1.24 -14.55
N THR A 210 12.77 -2.54 -14.66
CA THR A 210 12.92 -3.43 -13.51
C THR A 210 14.14 -3.05 -12.65
N ALA A 211 15.26 -2.70 -13.26
CA ALA A 211 16.47 -2.26 -12.55
C ALA A 211 16.22 -0.95 -11.76
N VAL A 212 15.48 -0.02 -12.35
CA VAL A 212 15.10 1.24 -11.69
C VAL A 212 14.18 1.02 -10.50
N TYR A 213 13.19 0.13 -10.63
CA TYR A 213 12.34 -0.27 -9.49
C TYR A 213 13.16 -0.92 -8.37
N LYS A 214 14.06 -1.83 -8.69
CA LYS A 214 14.95 -2.46 -7.67
C LYS A 214 15.81 -1.41 -6.98
N TRP A 215 16.38 -0.46 -7.73
CA TRP A 215 17.12 0.66 -7.14
C TRP A 215 16.25 1.45 -6.16
N TYR A 216 15.01 1.80 -6.52
CA TYR A 216 14.11 2.55 -5.67
C TYR A 216 13.77 1.79 -4.39
N ILE A 217 13.43 0.51 -4.50
CA ILE A 217 13.17 -0.39 -3.37
C ILE A 217 14.38 -0.41 -2.44
N ASP A 218 15.59 -0.59 -2.98
CA ASP A 218 16.81 -0.65 -2.18
C ASP A 218 17.12 0.67 -1.47
N GLN A 219 16.86 1.83 -2.11
CA GLN A 219 17.02 3.14 -1.44
C GLN A 219 16.05 3.31 -0.26
N VAL A 220 14.78 2.95 -0.43
CA VAL A 220 13.78 2.99 0.64
C VAL A 220 14.19 2.06 1.79
N ARG A 221 14.53 0.81 1.49
CA ARG A 221 15.00 -0.19 2.48
C ARG A 221 16.23 0.30 3.24
N LYS A 222 17.17 0.91 2.53
CA LYS A 222 18.36 1.50 3.13
C LYS A 222 17.98 2.55 4.18
N LYS A 223 17.06 3.46 3.89
CA LYS A 223 16.58 4.47 4.84
C LYS A 223 15.97 3.85 6.09
N PHE A 224 15.12 2.81 5.95
CA PHE A 224 14.55 2.08 7.09
C PHE A 224 15.62 1.41 7.94
N ASN A 225 16.61 0.75 7.31
CA ASN A 225 17.67 0.04 8.02
C ASN A 225 18.63 1.01 8.76
N GLU A 226 18.95 2.16 8.15
CA GLU A 226 19.82 3.17 8.76
C GLU A 226 19.18 3.84 9.98
N THR A 227 17.86 4.04 9.97
CA THR A 227 17.15 4.70 11.07
C THR A 227 16.80 3.73 12.20
N ASN A 228 16.58 2.45 11.90
CA ASN A 228 16.22 1.39 12.87
C ASN A 228 15.04 1.79 13.77
N TYR A 229 13.90 2.08 13.17
CA TYR A 229 12.68 2.50 13.87
C TYR A 229 12.21 1.50 14.93
N GLN A 230 11.72 1.99 16.04
CA GLN A 230 11.22 1.17 17.15
C GLN A 230 9.75 0.79 16.95
N TYR A 231 8.94 1.68 16.42
CA TYR A 231 7.48 1.55 16.36
C TYR A 231 6.90 1.39 14.96
N VAL A 232 7.70 1.67 13.92
CA VAL A 232 7.30 1.47 12.52
C VAL A 232 8.23 0.48 11.82
N GLU A 233 7.76 -0.13 10.74
CA GLU A 233 8.58 -1.00 9.89
C GLU A 233 8.04 -1.00 8.45
N LEU A 234 8.94 -1.20 7.50
CA LEU A 234 8.57 -1.39 6.10
C LEU A 234 7.88 -2.75 5.94
N ALA A 235 6.69 -2.75 5.34
CA ALA A 235 5.95 -3.98 5.03
C ALA A 235 6.01 -4.32 3.55
N GLY A 236 6.12 -3.32 2.69
CA GLY A 236 6.13 -3.55 1.26
C GLY A 236 5.97 -2.29 0.43
N PHE A 237 5.57 -2.49 -0.82
CA PHE A 237 5.45 -1.44 -1.82
C PHE A 237 4.11 -1.50 -2.54
N TYR A 238 3.70 -0.38 -3.10
CA TYR A 238 2.43 -0.19 -3.78
C TYR A 238 2.63 0.19 -5.25
N ILE A 239 1.92 -0.50 -6.14
CA ILE A 239 1.86 -0.16 -7.56
C ILE A 239 0.88 1.00 -7.71
N ILE A 240 1.36 2.15 -8.16
CA ILE A 240 0.55 3.36 -8.29
C ILE A 240 -0.52 3.28 -9.39
N SER A 241 -0.26 2.52 -10.45
CA SER A 241 -1.21 2.35 -11.55
C SER A 241 -2.40 1.50 -11.12
N GLU A 242 -3.59 2.06 -11.17
CA GLU A 242 -4.85 1.37 -10.84
C GLU A 242 -5.28 0.34 -11.89
N ASP A 243 -4.56 0.27 -13.00
CA ASP A 243 -4.86 -0.58 -14.15
C ASP A 243 -3.60 -1.32 -14.60
N LEU A 244 -3.62 -2.65 -14.59
CA LEU A 244 -2.54 -3.51 -15.06
C LEU A 244 -2.77 -3.87 -16.53
N THR A 245 -2.29 -3.00 -17.41
CA THR A 245 -2.44 -3.20 -18.85
C THR A 245 -1.51 -4.26 -19.37
N THR A 246 -2.00 -5.04 -20.32
CA THR A 246 -1.23 -5.98 -21.12
C THR A 246 -1.05 -5.42 -22.54
N PRO A 247 -0.10 -5.94 -23.35
CA PRO A 247 0.14 -5.44 -24.72
C PRO A 247 -1.08 -5.44 -25.65
N SER A 248 -2.17 -6.10 -25.26
CA SER A 248 -3.42 -6.13 -26.01
C SER A 248 -4.39 -4.98 -25.72
N TYR A 249 -4.09 -4.12 -24.75
CA TYR A 249 -5.01 -3.08 -24.28
C TYR A 249 -4.50 -1.66 -24.59
N GLY A 250 -4.80 -1.12 -25.72
CA GLY A 250 -4.69 0.28 -26.04
C GLY A 250 -3.36 1.00 -25.76
N TRP A 251 -3.37 2.30 -25.89
CA TRP A 251 -2.15 3.15 -25.82
C TRP A 251 -1.43 3.16 -24.46
N ASN A 252 -2.14 2.90 -23.36
CA ASN A 252 -1.52 2.82 -22.04
C ASN A 252 -0.47 1.71 -21.92
N ASN A 253 -0.58 0.64 -22.72
CA ASN A 253 0.39 -0.43 -22.76
C ASN A 253 1.79 0.03 -23.17
N GLU A 254 1.85 0.93 -24.14
CA GLU A 254 3.13 1.49 -24.62
C GLU A 254 3.85 2.27 -23.52
N LEU A 255 3.09 2.83 -22.58
CA LEU A 255 3.62 3.63 -21.49
C LEU A 255 3.98 2.83 -20.24
N LYS A 256 3.27 1.75 -19.96
CA LYS A 256 3.42 0.99 -18.69
C LYS A 256 4.05 -0.38 -18.88
N ARG A 257 3.45 -1.20 -19.73
CA ARG A 257 3.82 -2.60 -19.97
C ARG A 257 3.97 -3.37 -18.65
N SER A 258 2.95 -3.32 -17.82
CA SER A 258 2.95 -3.87 -16.45
C SER A 258 3.21 -5.37 -16.42
N ASP A 259 2.72 -6.11 -17.42
CA ASP A 259 2.93 -7.55 -17.60
C ASP A 259 4.40 -7.97 -17.73
N GLU A 260 5.27 -7.05 -18.17
CA GLU A 260 6.71 -7.32 -18.30
C GLU A 260 7.49 -7.00 -17.02
N ILE A 261 7.02 -6.05 -16.20
CA ILE A 261 7.80 -5.50 -15.09
C ILE A 261 7.28 -5.89 -13.71
N ILE A 262 5.98 -6.11 -13.54
CA ILE A 262 5.42 -6.41 -12.22
C ILE A 262 5.83 -7.81 -11.71
N PRO A 263 5.78 -8.91 -12.49
CA PRO A 263 6.19 -10.22 -11.98
C PRO A 263 7.63 -10.25 -11.44
N PRO A 264 8.67 -9.76 -12.15
CA PRO A 264 10.02 -9.76 -11.62
C PRO A 264 10.22 -8.83 -10.41
N ILE A 265 9.37 -7.81 -10.23
CA ILE A 265 9.39 -6.97 -9.02
C ILE A 265 8.69 -7.67 -7.86
N ALA A 266 7.57 -8.33 -8.09
CA ALA A 266 6.91 -9.15 -7.09
C ALA A 266 7.85 -10.25 -6.54
N GLU A 267 8.54 -10.95 -7.44
CA GLU A 267 9.54 -11.95 -7.06
C GLU A 267 10.68 -11.33 -6.22
N TYR A 268 11.17 -10.16 -6.62
CA TYR A 268 12.21 -9.46 -5.87
C TYR A 268 11.73 -9.08 -4.46
N LEU A 269 10.57 -8.46 -4.32
CA LEU A 269 10.00 -8.09 -3.02
C LEU A 269 9.75 -9.31 -2.14
N ASN A 270 9.18 -10.38 -2.69
CA ASN A 270 8.95 -11.62 -1.95
C ASN A 270 10.27 -12.24 -1.45
N SER A 271 11.36 -12.15 -2.24
CA SER A 271 12.69 -12.59 -1.80
C SER A 271 13.26 -11.79 -0.64
N LEU A 272 12.77 -10.55 -0.45
CA LEU A 272 13.12 -9.65 0.65
C LEU A 272 12.14 -9.75 1.83
N ASN A 273 11.17 -10.65 1.75
CA ASN A 273 10.06 -10.78 2.71
C ASN A 273 9.20 -9.50 2.82
N GLU A 274 9.02 -8.81 1.72
CA GLU A 274 8.18 -7.61 1.58
C GLU A 274 7.03 -7.89 0.62
N CYS A 275 5.91 -7.22 0.82
CA CYS A 275 4.72 -7.40 0.01
C CYS A 275 4.63 -6.40 -1.14
N LEU A 276 3.89 -6.80 -2.18
CA LEU A 276 3.46 -5.95 -3.27
C LEU A 276 1.96 -5.71 -3.15
N CYS A 277 1.57 -4.43 -3.03
CA CYS A 277 0.19 -3.99 -2.89
C CYS A 277 -0.32 -3.34 -4.18
N TRP A 278 -1.60 -3.49 -4.46
CA TRP A 278 -2.29 -2.88 -5.59
C TRP A 278 -3.72 -2.49 -5.22
N ILE A 279 -4.18 -1.33 -5.73
CA ILE A 279 -5.53 -0.83 -5.50
C ILE A 279 -6.17 -0.51 -6.86
N PRO A 280 -6.78 -1.51 -7.53
CA PRO A 280 -7.44 -1.30 -8.81
C PRO A 280 -8.79 -0.57 -8.65
N TYR A 281 -9.12 0.28 -9.63
CA TYR A 281 -10.49 0.74 -9.74
C TYR A 281 -11.44 -0.42 -10.10
N ASN A 282 -12.75 -0.19 -9.94
CA ASN A 282 -13.77 -1.21 -10.18
C ASN A 282 -13.63 -1.85 -11.57
N ARG A 283 -13.24 -3.15 -11.61
CA ARG A 283 -13.03 -3.91 -12.83
C ARG A 283 -11.93 -3.40 -13.76
N ALA A 284 -10.90 -2.78 -13.20
CA ALA A 284 -9.70 -2.40 -13.93
C ALA A 284 -9.10 -3.58 -14.70
N SER A 285 -8.37 -3.29 -15.78
CA SER A 285 -7.65 -4.36 -16.50
C SER A 285 -6.70 -5.10 -15.55
N GLY A 286 -6.77 -6.43 -15.57
CA GLY A 286 -5.93 -7.29 -14.73
C GLY A 286 -6.51 -7.60 -13.34
N TYR A 287 -7.65 -7.00 -12.93
CA TYR A 287 -8.23 -7.24 -11.59
C TYR A 287 -8.51 -8.71 -11.28
N ASN A 288 -8.81 -9.51 -12.29
CA ASN A 288 -9.08 -10.94 -12.16
C ASN A 288 -7.86 -11.83 -12.40
N LYS A 289 -6.68 -11.23 -12.59
CA LYS A 289 -5.40 -11.93 -12.81
C LYS A 289 -4.29 -11.42 -11.88
N TRP A 290 -4.63 -10.64 -10.89
CA TRP A 290 -3.65 -9.98 -10.01
C TRP A 290 -2.68 -10.97 -9.33
N THR A 291 -3.13 -12.18 -9.03
CA THR A 291 -2.29 -13.24 -8.48
C THR A 291 -1.24 -13.75 -9.47
N ASP A 292 -1.55 -13.72 -10.78
CA ASP A 292 -0.61 -14.13 -11.82
C ASP A 292 0.59 -13.17 -11.91
N PHE A 293 0.40 -11.92 -11.48
CA PHE A 293 1.46 -10.91 -11.38
C PHE A 293 2.30 -11.04 -10.09
N GLY A 294 1.95 -11.94 -9.18
CA GLY A 294 2.66 -12.12 -7.91
C GLY A 294 2.32 -11.06 -6.85
N ILE A 295 1.26 -10.29 -7.05
CA ILE A 295 0.77 -9.29 -6.10
C ILE A 295 0.28 -10.00 -4.82
N ASN A 296 0.56 -9.43 -3.65
CA ASN A 296 0.22 -10.02 -2.36
C ASN A 296 -1.08 -9.48 -1.77
N TYR A 297 -1.35 -8.17 -1.97
CA TYR A 297 -2.55 -7.47 -1.51
C TYR A 297 -3.16 -6.72 -2.67
N ALA A 298 -4.42 -7.00 -2.98
CA ALA A 298 -5.17 -6.26 -3.98
C ALA A 298 -6.52 -5.82 -3.42
N TYR A 299 -6.75 -4.50 -3.34
CA TYR A 299 -7.93 -3.88 -2.76
C TYR A 299 -8.73 -3.22 -3.87
N MET A 300 -9.83 -3.82 -4.31
CA MET A 300 -10.65 -3.21 -5.37
C MET A 300 -11.45 -2.03 -4.84
N GLN A 301 -11.44 -0.93 -5.58
CA GLN A 301 -12.26 0.25 -5.32
C GLN A 301 -13.71 -0.07 -5.70
N PRO A 302 -14.70 0.16 -4.83
CA PRO A 302 -16.11 -0.01 -5.18
C PRO A 302 -16.65 1.02 -6.17
N ASN A 303 -16.11 2.25 -6.16
CA ASN A 303 -16.61 3.43 -6.90
C ASN A 303 -18.07 3.79 -6.57
N HIS A 304 -18.59 3.29 -5.46
CA HIS A 304 -19.98 3.50 -5.05
C HIS A 304 -20.21 4.83 -4.33
N PHE A 305 -19.20 5.37 -3.67
CA PHE A 305 -19.35 6.60 -2.88
C PHE A 305 -19.85 7.78 -3.72
N TRP A 306 -19.36 7.93 -4.95
CA TRP A 306 -19.73 8.99 -5.88
C TRP A 306 -20.73 8.53 -6.99
N ASP A 307 -21.27 7.33 -6.86
CA ASP A 307 -22.11 6.70 -7.89
C ASP A 307 -23.57 7.21 -7.87
N ASP A 308 -23.79 8.40 -8.39
CA ASP A 308 -25.13 9.00 -8.47
C ASP A 308 -26.02 8.32 -9.51
N LYS A 309 -25.43 7.56 -10.44
CA LYS A 309 -26.16 6.88 -11.53
C LYS A 309 -26.39 5.40 -11.28
N ASN A 310 -25.88 4.87 -10.16
CA ASN A 310 -25.92 3.44 -9.83
C ASN A 310 -25.27 2.53 -10.91
N GLU A 311 -24.15 3.00 -11.45
CA GLU A 311 -23.34 2.25 -12.42
C GLU A 311 -22.47 1.19 -11.73
N HIS A 312 -22.19 1.38 -10.43
CA HIS A 312 -21.34 0.53 -9.57
C HIS A 312 -22.11 -0.05 -8.36
N PRO A 313 -23.13 -0.91 -8.59
CA PRO A 313 -23.95 -1.45 -7.50
C PRO A 313 -23.14 -2.39 -6.61
N LEU A 314 -23.22 -2.20 -5.29
CA LEU A 314 -22.50 -2.98 -4.28
C LEU A 314 -22.67 -4.51 -4.40
N PRO A 315 -23.87 -5.07 -4.71
CA PRO A 315 -23.99 -6.52 -4.87
C PRO A 315 -23.08 -7.10 -5.95
N ARG A 316 -22.91 -6.39 -7.07
CA ARG A 316 -21.99 -6.80 -8.15
C ARG A 316 -20.53 -6.68 -7.70
N PHE A 317 -20.17 -5.59 -7.03
CA PHE A 317 -18.85 -5.40 -6.48
C PHE A 317 -18.47 -6.55 -5.53
N PHE A 318 -19.32 -6.89 -4.56
CA PHE A 318 -19.04 -7.98 -3.62
C PHE A 318 -18.97 -9.35 -4.29
N SER A 319 -19.75 -9.58 -5.35
CA SER A 319 -19.64 -10.78 -6.18
C SER A 319 -18.28 -10.86 -6.86
N ASP A 320 -17.82 -9.74 -7.45
CA ASP A 320 -16.55 -9.68 -8.19
C ASP A 320 -15.34 -9.88 -7.26
N ILE A 321 -15.29 -9.22 -6.09
CA ILE A 321 -14.17 -9.39 -5.15
C ILE A 321 -14.10 -10.81 -4.57
N LYS A 322 -15.23 -11.42 -4.26
CA LYS A 322 -15.28 -12.82 -3.78
C LYS A 322 -14.82 -13.80 -4.86
N ALA A 323 -15.29 -13.62 -6.10
CA ALA A 323 -14.94 -14.50 -7.22
C ALA A 323 -13.45 -14.43 -7.58
N ASN A 324 -12.78 -13.30 -7.30
CA ASN A 324 -11.40 -13.05 -7.68
C ASN A 324 -10.44 -12.90 -6.49
N ASN A 325 -10.89 -13.24 -5.28
CA ASN A 325 -10.06 -13.18 -4.07
C ASN A 325 -9.49 -11.78 -3.78
N LEU A 326 -10.21 -10.74 -4.11
CA LEU A 326 -9.81 -9.36 -3.86
C LEU A 326 -10.26 -8.89 -2.48
N ALA A 327 -9.47 -8.05 -1.88
CA ALA A 327 -9.87 -7.26 -0.72
C ALA A 327 -10.65 -6.01 -1.16
N MET A 328 -11.17 -5.26 -0.19
CA MET A 328 -11.99 -4.08 -0.42
C MET A 328 -11.25 -2.81 -0.01
N GLU A 329 -11.35 -1.75 -0.83
CA GLU A 329 -11.07 -0.39 -0.41
C GLU A 329 -12.36 0.30 0.04
N PHE A 330 -12.29 1.04 1.15
CA PHE A 330 -13.31 1.99 1.56
C PHE A 330 -12.99 3.35 0.94
N GLU A 331 -13.92 3.93 0.22
CA GLU A 331 -13.75 5.22 -0.44
C GLU A 331 -14.68 6.25 0.16
N PHE A 332 -14.13 7.37 0.60
CA PHE A 332 -14.88 8.55 1.00
C PHE A 332 -14.02 9.81 0.87
N ASP A 333 -14.64 10.97 0.92
CA ASP A 333 -13.95 12.26 0.92
C ASP A 333 -14.69 13.29 1.79
N GLU A 334 -14.30 14.52 1.68
CA GLU A 334 -14.85 15.66 2.40
C GLU A 334 -16.32 15.96 2.08
N ALA A 335 -16.89 15.33 1.02
CA ALA A 335 -18.30 15.52 0.65
C ALA A 335 -19.28 14.99 1.70
N LEU A 336 -18.83 14.07 2.58
CA LEU A 336 -19.66 13.56 3.67
C LEU A 336 -19.81 14.53 4.86
N LEU A 337 -19.01 15.61 4.95
CA LEU A 337 -19.03 16.52 6.09
C LEU A 337 -20.28 17.39 6.13
N GLU A 338 -20.80 17.66 7.32
CA GLU A 338 -21.94 18.58 7.52
C GLU A 338 -21.67 19.93 6.85
N GLY A 339 -22.71 20.47 6.18
CA GLY A 339 -22.64 21.70 5.41
C GLY A 339 -22.16 21.53 3.97
N LYS A 340 -21.70 20.35 3.57
CA LYS A 340 -21.42 20.05 2.16
C LYS A 340 -22.69 19.63 1.43
N PRO A 341 -22.79 19.92 0.12
CA PRO A 341 -23.93 19.47 -0.68
C PRO A 341 -24.09 17.94 -0.61
N ASN A 342 -25.32 17.48 -0.39
CA ASN A 342 -25.69 16.04 -0.35
C ASN A 342 -24.92 15.21 0.72
N CYS A 343 -24.40 15.84 1.77
CA CYS A 343 -23.58 15.14 2.79
C CYS A 343 -24.30 13.94 3.43
N ASP A 344 -25.63 14.02 3.63
CA ASP A 344 -26.39 12.88 4.17
C ASP A 344 -26.42 11.67 3.22
N VAL A 345 -26.38 11.88 1.90
CA VAL A 345 -26.27 10.81 0.90
C VAL A 345 -24.89 10.14 1.02
N TYR A 346 -23.84 10.94 1.09
CA TYR A 346 -22.46 10.42 1.21
C TYR A 346 -22.23 9.70 2.56
N LYS A 347 -22.76 10.25 3.68
CA LYS A 347 -22.74 9.54 4.96
C LYS A 347 -23.48 8.19 4.89
N LYS A 348 -24.62 8.14 4.20
CA LYS A 348 -25.37 6.90 4.02
C LYS A 348 -24.55 5.89 3.23
N ARG A 349 -23.99 6.27 2.08
CA ARG A 349 -23.14 5.40 1.24
C ARG A 349 -21.92 4.88 2.01
N PHE A 350 -21.30 5.72 2.83
CA PHE A 350 -20.18 5.30 3.67
C PHE A 350 -20.62 4.26 4.72
N ARG A 351 -21.80 4.42 5.35
CA ARG A 351 -22.38 3.41 6.24
C ARG A 351 -22.73 2.11 5.52
N GLU A 352 -23.15 2.21 4.24
CA GLU A 352 -23.41 1.04 3.40
C GLU A 352 -22.15 0.21 3.20
N TYR A 353 -20.97 0.81 3.06
CA TYR A 353 -19.70 0.06 3.03
C TYR A 353 -19.50 -0.75 4.31
N MET A 354 -19.62 -0.13 5.49
CA MET A 354 -19.43 -0.82 6.76
C MET A 354 -20.43 -1.97 6.99
N SER A 355 -21.70 -1.72 6.67
CA SER A 355 -22.76 -2.72 6.85
C SER A 355 -22.64 -3.88 5.87
N ASN A 356 -22.37 -3.59 4.59
CA ASN A 356 -22.22 -4.62 3.57
C ASN A 356 -20.92 -5.42 3.75
N ALA A 357 -19.80 -4.80 4.14
CA ALA A 357 -18.58 -5.54 4.46
C ALA A 357 -18.82 -6.61 5.55
N LYS A 358 -19.66 -6.31 6.54
CA LYS A 358 -20.07 -7.26 7.57
C LYS A 358 -21.02 -8.34 7.03
N SER A 359 -22.11 -7.95 6.37
CA SER A 359 -23.13 -8.90 5.87
C SER A 359 -22.60 -9.81 4.77
N GLU A 360 -21.68 -9.32 3.93
CA GLU A 360 -21.06 -10.08 2.85
C GLU A 360 -19.88 -10.94 3.31
N GLY A 361 -19.52 -10.87 4.60
CA GLY A 361 -18.49 -11.71 5.22
C GLY A 361 -17.06 -11.32 4.85
N ILE A 362 -16.84 -10.06 4.45
CA ILE A 362 -15.51 -9.49 4.19
C ILE A 362 -14.86 -9.06 5.50
N TYR A 363 -15.60 -8.32 6.33
CA TYR A 363 -15.15 -7.85 7.63
C TYR A 363 -14.69 -8.99 8.54
N GLY A 364 -13.49 -8.87 9.08
CA GLY A 364 -12.87 -9.89 9.94
C GLY A 364 -12.27 -11.09 9.19
N LYS A 365 -12.29 -11.10 7.84
CA LYS A 365 -11.70 -12.17 7.04
C LYS A 365 -10.68 -11.66 6.03
N GLN A 366 -10.84 -10.42 5.55
CA GLN A 366 -9.95 -9.80 4.58
C GLN A 366 -9.35 -8.52 5.16
N PRO A 367 -8.12 -8.17 4.77
CA PRO A 367 -7.58 -6.83 5.03
C PRO A 367 -8.42 -5.78 4.28
N LEU A 368 -8.42 -4.55 4.79
CA LEU A 368 -9.14 -3.44 4.22
C LEU A 368 -8.19 -2.27 3.94
N SER A 369 -8.46 -1.49 2.91
CA SER A 369 -7.80 -0.20 2.69
C SER A 369 -8.80 0.95 2.78
N TYR A 370 -8.28 2.16 3.03
CA TYR A 370 -9.11 3.34 3.31
C TYR A 370 -8.58 4.55 2.55
N TYR A 371 -9.27 4.89 1.46
CA TYR A 371 -9.13 6.15 0.76
C TYR A 371 -10.07 7.19 1.38
N HIS A 372 -9.54 8.35 1.74
CA HIS A 372 -10.31 9.39 2.42
C HIS A 372 -10.20 10.78 1.75
N GLY A 373 -10.09 10.79 0.43
CA GLY A 373 -9.90 12.04 -0.32
C GLY A 373 -8.56 12.69 -0.02
N THR A 374 -8.59 14.00 0.09
CA THR A 374 -7.42 14.79 0.50
C THR A 374 -7.26 14.80 2.02
N ASN A 375 -8.37 14.99 2.74
CA ASN A 375 -8.36 15.26 4.17
C ASN A 375 -9.58 14.71 4.93
N GLY A 376 -10.46 13.96 4.25
CA GLY A 376 -11.79 13.60 4.74
C GLY A 376 -11.81 12.95 6.11
N PHE A 377 -10.86 12.05 6.42
CA PHE A 377 -10.78 11.44 7.75
C PHE A 377 -10.34 12.44 8.82
N TYR A 378 -9.33 13.27 8.53
CA TYR A 378 -8.86 14.29 9.46
C TYR A 378 -9.93 15.35 9.75
N ASP A 379 -10.63 15.81 8.71
CA ASP A 379 -11.70 16.78 8.84
C ASP A 379 -12.92 16.20 9.58
N LEU A 380 -13.21 14.90 9.38
CA LEU A 380 -14.25 14.20 10.11
C LEU A 380 -13.92 14.11 11.60
N TRP A 381 -12.66 13.80 11.95
CA TRP A 381 -12.17 13.81 13.33
C TRP A 381 -12.27 15.19 13.96
N ALA A 382 -11.90 16.25 13.23
CA ALA A 382 -11.85 17.62 13.72
C ALA A 382 -13.22 18.33 13.71
N SER A 383 -14.24 17.73 13.08
CA SER A 383 -15.55 18.37 12.91
C SER A 383 -16.25 18.63 14.25
N PRO A 384 -16.80 19.84 14.47
CA PRO A 384 -17.63 20.13 15.62
C PRO A 384 -19.06 19.58 15.50
N ALA A 385 -19.52 19.19 14.30
CA ALA A 385 -20.89 18.78 14.03
C ALA A 385 -21.20 17.40 14.62
N GLU A 386 -22.33 17.26 15.33
CA GLU A 386 -22.69 16.02 16.01
C GLU A 386 -22.82 14.81 15.06
N LYS A 387 -23.44 14.99 13.88
CA LYS A 387 -23.55 13.89 12.90
C LYS A 387 -22.20 13.42 12.36
N ASP A 388 -21.23 14.33 12.25
CA ASP A 388 -19.87 14.00 11.84
C ASP A 388 -19.13 13.23 12.94
N LYS A 389 -19.27 13.67 14.21
CA LYS A 389 -18.72 12.96 15.36
C LYS A 389 -19.31 11.57 15.50
N GLU A 390 -20.62 11.42 15.29
CA GLU A 390 -21.27 10.10 15.31
C GLU A 390 -20.67 9.18 14.25
N LEU A 391 -20.55 9.66 13.00
CA LEU A 391 -19.97 8.90 11.90
C LEU A 391 -18.50 8.55 12.14
N TYR A 392 -17.71 9.51 12.68
CA TYR A 392 -16.33 9.27 13.09
C TYR A 392 -16.24 8.13 14.11
N HIS A 393 -17.08 8.17 15.17
CA HIS A 393 -17.10 7.11 16.17
C HIS A 393 -17.55 5.75 15.59
N GLU A 394 -18.57 5.72 14.75
CA GLU A 394 -19.03 4.50 14.04
C GLU A 394 -17.89 3.88 13.22
N PHE A 395 -17.18 4.71 12.46
CA PHE A 395 -16.10 4.27 11.63
C PHE A 395 -14.89 3.78 12.45
N CYS A 396 -14.46 4.55 13.46
CA CYS A 396 -13.35 4.13 14.32
C CYS A 396 -13.67 2.85 15.10
N GLN A 397 -14.92 2.67 15.54
CA GLN A 397 -15.37 1.42 16.15
C GLN A 397 -15.36 0.25 15.15
N PHE A 398 -15.72 0.51 13.89
CA PHE A 398 -15.63 -0.49 12.84
C PHE A 398 -14.17 -0.92 12.65
N VAL A 399 -13.23 0.01 12.54
CA VAL A 399 -11.80 -0.29 12.37
C VAL A 399 -11.25 -1.00 13.61
N THR A 400 -11.44 -0.45 14.82
CA THR A 400 -10.87 -1.03 16.05
C THR A 400 -11.50 -2.35 16.46
N GLY A 401 -12.72 -2.60 16.04
CA GLY A 401 -13.44 -3.86 16.28
C GLY A 401 -13.19 -4.95 15.24
N ASN A 402 -12.31 -4.71 14.25
CA ASN A 402 -12.03 -5.70 13.21
C ASN A 402 -11.34 -6.94 13.82
N PRO A 403 -11.95 -8.15 13.70
CA PRO A 403 -11.41 -9.38 14.29
C PRO A 403 -10.03 -9.80 13.77
N LEU A 404 -9.61 -9.31 12.61
CA LEU A 404 -8.25 -9.55 12.06
C LEU A 404 -7.16 -8.84 12.87
N ARG A 405 -7.50 -7.84 13.64
CA ARG A 405 -6.54 -7.10 14.47
C ARG A 405 -6.16 -7.95 15.68
N LYS A 406 -4.89 -8.18 15.84
CA LYS A 406 -4.32 -8.94 16.96
C LYS A 406 -3.64 -8.01 17.95
#